data_aeea3420e709fa496be1b7aaf75d2d1a
#
_entry.id   aeea3420e709fa496be1b7aaf75d2d1a
#
_cell.length_a   1.000
_cell.length_b   1.000
_cell.length_c   1.000
_cell.angle_alpha   90.00
_cell.angle_beta   90.00
_cell.angle_gamma   90.00
#
_symmetry.space_group_name_H-M   'P 1'
#
loop_
_entity.id
_entity.type
_entity.pdbx_description
1 polymer ?
#
loop_
_entity_poly.entity_id
_entity_poly.type
_entity_poly.pdbx_seq_one_letter_code
_entity_poly.pdbx_strand_id
1 'polypeptide(L)'
;MIKSLDRISYLTSSLEEAEKTFSAFFDAKPLKKVISKDQNYESMLYGFENMHFEIIKKNDGSPEENKLCGFSLLSDDLTRLNISTAYDEYENNEESDSKAQLVKCIDIKQSPDFQLSVNEYEDFDMNLSNENNLFALDHLVLTTNKSDALINLYEKELGIRLALDQFVEKWGGRMLFFRTGHATIEVIDNKVEGNDQFWGLAWKTKDIRKKREYLVENGFNVSDVKDGRKKDTLVATVKFDKVKIPTLLVEHL
;
A
#
# COMPACT_ATOMS: atom_id res chain seq x y z
N MET A 1 17.17 6.35 -6.73
CA MET A 1 15.94 7.20 -6.60
C MET A 1 14.70 6.32 -6.52
N ILE A 2 13.65 6.78 -5.84
CA ILE A 2 12.39 6.01 -5.76
C ILE A 2 11.81 5.80 -7.15
N LYS A 3 11.53 4.55 -7.50
CA LYS A 3 10.96 4.13 -8.79
C LYS A 3 9.46 3.93 -8.70
N SER A 4 9.01 3.24 -7.66
CA SER A 4 7.62 2.87 -7.49
C SER A 4 7.30 2.55 -6.03
N LEU A 5 6.03 2.30 -5.78
CA LEU A 5 5.61 1.53 -4.62
C LEU A 5 6.10 0.08 -4.83
N ASP A 6 6.63 -0.55 -3.80
CA ASP A 6 7.03 -1.95 -3.80
C ASP A 6 5.93 -2.82 -3.19
N ARG A 7 5.51 -2.49 -1.96
CA ARG A 7 4.61 -3.33 -1.19
C ARG A 7 3.72 -2.53 -0.25
N ILE A 8 2.51 -3.06 -0.02
CA ILE A 8 1.65 -2.67 1.10
C ILE A 8 1.50 -3.87 2.01
N SER A 9 1.65 -3.66 3.32
CA SER A 9 1.58 -4.71 4.33
C SER A 9 0.33 -4.54 5.20
N TYR A 10 -0.37 -5.67 5.40
CA TYR A 10 -1.57 -5.79 6.23
C TYR A 10 -1.32 -6.81 7.34
N LEU A 11 -1.46 -6.40 8.58
CA LEU A 11 -1.37 -7.27 9.74
C LEU A 11 -2.73 -7.94 9.98
N THR A 12 -2.72 -9.24 10.27
CA THR A 12 -3.93 -10.01 10.56
C THR A 12 -3.75 -10.93 11.77
N SER A 13 -4.82 -11.17 12.48
CA SER A 13 -4.89 -12.20 13.54
C SER A 13 -5.06 -13.62 12.98
N SER A 14 -5.60 -13.76 11.74
CA SER A 14 -5.84 -15.05 11.09
C SER A 14 -5.49 -15.00 9.60
N LEU A 15 -4.43 -15.71 9.19
CA LEU A 15 -4.07 -15.83 7.78
C LEU A 15 -5.16 -16.50 6.95
N GLU A 16 -5.82 -17.52 7.49
CA GLU A 16 -6.88 -18.27 6.79
C GLU A 16 -8.08 -17.36 6.46
N GLU A 17 -8.57 -16.58 7.45
CA GLU A 17 -9.66 -15.64 7.22
C GLU A 17 -9.26 -14.51 6.27
N ALA A 18 -8.04 -14.00 6.41
CA ALA A 18 -7.51 -12.97 5.53
C ALA A 18 -7.35 -13.50 4.09
N GLU A 19 -6.81 -14.72 3.90
CA GLU A 19 -6.71 -15.35 2.59
C GLU A 19 -8.08 -15.48 1.93
N LYS A 20 -9.07 -16.01 2.64
CA LYS A 20 -10.43 -16.16 2.13
C LYS A 20 -11.00 -14.81 1.67
N THR A 21 -10.84 -13.78 2.49
CA THR A 21 -11.38 -12.45 2.22
C THR A 21 -10.66 -11.78 1.04
N PHE A 22 -9.33 -11.73 1.07
CA PHE A 22 -8.56 -11.03 0.04
C PHE A 22 -8.50 -11.79 -1.27
N SER A 23 -8.46 -13.14 -1.27
CA SER A 23 -8.56 -13.91 -2.50
C SER A 23 -9.90 -13.68 -3.21
N ALA A 24 -11.01 -13.61 -2.47
CA ALA A 24 -12.31 -13.27 -3.04
C ALA A 24 -12.37 -11.81 -3.51
N PHE A 25 -11.80 -10.87 -2.76
CA PHE A 25 -11.75 -9.47 -3.16
C PHE A 25 -10.90 -9.23 -4.41
N PHE A 26 -9.70 -9.79 -4.45
CA PHE A 26 -8.79 -9.67 -5.59
C PHE A 26 -9.19 -10.56 -6.77
N ASP A 27 -10.01 -11.60 -6.54
CA ASP A 27 -10.28 -12.67 -7.52
C ASP A 27 -8.97 -13.35 -7.96
N ALA A 28 -8.11 -13.62 -6.99
CA ALA A 28 -6.75 -14.12 -7.19
C ALA A 28 -6.31 -14.98 -6.01
N LYS A 29 -5.36 -15.87 -6.28
CA LYS A 29 -4.65 -16.62 -5.23
C LYS A 29 -3.34 -15.92 -4.85
N PRO A 30 -2.85 -16.11 -3.62
CA PRO A 30 -1.53 -15.62 -3.27
C PRO A 30 -0.45 -16.27 -4.14
N LEU A 31 0.55 -15.50 -4.54
CA LEU A 31 1.71 -15.96 -5.30
C LEU A 31 2.62 -16.83 -4.46
N LYS A 32 2.78 -16.46 -3.19
CA LYS A 32 3.72 -17.11 -2.26
C LYS A 32 3.15 -17.07 -0.85
N LYS A 33 3.41 -18.15 -0.09
CA LYS A 33 3.24 -18.19 1.37
C LYS A 33 4.61 -18.43 1.98
N VAL A 34 4.92 -17.69 3.03
CA VAL A 34 6.18 -17.77 3.75
C VAL A 34 5.89 -18.06 5.22
N ILE A 35 6.61 -19.00 5.77
CA ILE A 35 6.66 -19.26 7.21
C ILE A 35 8.08 -18.98 7.66
N SER A 36 8.29 -17.89 8.35
CA SER A 36 9.60 -17.54 8.90
C SER A 36 9.68 -18.00 10.35
N LYS A 37 10.54 -18.96 10.60
CA LYS A 37 10.78 -19.45 11.97
C LYS A 37 11.62 -18.47 12.78
N ASP A 38 12.58 -17.81 12.13
CA ASP A 38 13.55 -16.94 12.77
C ASP A 38 12.97 -15.57 13.12
N GLN A 39 12.04 -15.08 12.29
CA GLN A 39 11.37 -13.78 12.47
C GLN A 39 9.98 -13.90 13.12
N ASN A 40 9.60 -15.12 13.54
CA ASN A 40 8.36 -15.41 14.26
C ASN A 40 7.08 -14.84 13.60
N TYR A 41 7.00 -14.94 12.27
CA TYR A 41 5.82 -14.54 11.50
C TYR A 41 5.50 -15.52 10.37
N GLU A 42 4.27 -15.45 9.89
CA GLU A 42 3.81 -16.08 8.67
C GLU A 42 3.28 -15.00 7.74
N SER A 43 3.52 -15.14 6.44
CA SER A 43 2.97 -14.18 5.47
C SER A 43 2.50 -14.84 4.18
N MET A 44 1.66 -14.11 3.45
CA MET A 44 1.25 -14.42 2.10
C MET A 44 1.31 -13.18 1.22
N LEU A 45 1.70 -13.36 -0.03
CA LEU A 45 1.96 -12.29 -0.98
C LEU A 45 1.02 -12.38 -2.19
N TYR A 46 0.34 -11.29 -2.53
CA TYR A 46 -0.40 -11.10 -3.77
C TYR A 46 0.37 -10.14 -4.67
N GLY A 47 0.43 -10.43 -5.98
CA GLY A 47 1.07 -9.56 -6.96
C GLY A 47 0.04 -8.78 -7.78
N PHE A 48 0.38 -7.53 -8.11
CA PHE A 48 -0.38 -6.63 -8.96
C PHE A 48 0.52 -6.01 -10.02
N GLU A 49 -0.04 -5.35 -11.02
CA GLU A 49 0.74 -4.74 -12.10
C GLU A 49 1.79 -3.73 -11.59
N ASN A 50 1.58 -3.11 -10.43
CA ASN A 50 2.41 -2.02 -9.94
C ASN A 50 2.89 -2.13 -8.50
N MET A 51 2.57 -3.22 -7.80
CA MET A 51 3.02 -3.44 -6.42
C MET A 51 2.64 -4.83 -5.91
N HIS A 52 3.16 -5.21 -4.74
CA HIS A 52 2.70 -6.37 -3.98
C HIS A 52 1.76 -5.97 -2.84
N PHE A 53 0.85 -6.87 -2.48
CA PHE A 53 0.11 -6.78 -1.23
C PHE A 53 0.46 -7.96 -0.34
N GLU A 54 1.03 -7.69 0.82
CA GLU A 54 1.47 -8.69 1.77
C GLU A 54 0.55 -8.74 2.98
N ILE A 55 0.13 -9.93 3.36
CA ILE A 55 -0.63 -10.19 4.58
C ILE A 55 0.29 -10.89 5.56
N ILE A 56 0.43 -10.34 6.76
CA ILE A 56 1.37 -10.80 7.78
C ILE A 56 0.59 -11.19 9.03
N LYS A 57 0.92 -12.36 9.59
CA LYS A 57 0.51 -12.77 10.92
C LYS A 57 1.74 -12.93 11.78
N LYS A 58 1.81 -12.20 12.90
CA LYS A 58 2.87 -12.37 13.90
C LYS A 58 2.55 -13.53 14.83
N ASN A 59 3.58 -14.29 15.21
CA ASN A 59 3.50 -15.43 16.12
C ASN A 59 4.21 -15.13 17.47
N ASP A 60 4.46 -13.85 17.75
CA ASP A 60 5.23 -13.38 18.92
C ASP A 60 4.35 -13.09 20.16
N GLY A 61 3.06 -13.37 20.09
CA GLY A 61 2.11 -13.06 21.17
C GLY A 61 1.67 -11.61 21.23
N SER A 62 2.01 -10.80 20.23
CA SER A 62 1.51 -9.43 20.10
C SER A 62 -0.03 -9.41 20.04
N PRO A 63 -0.67 -8.30 20.44
CA PRO A 63 -2.13 -8.17 20.32
C PRO A 63 -2.59 -8.46 18.89
N GLU A 64 -3.67 -9.24 18.77
CA GLU A 64 -4.28 -9.54 17.48
C GLU A 64 -4.88 -8.25 16.88
N GLU A 65 -4.30 -7.81 15.78
CA GLU A 65 -4.76 -6.62 15.07
C GLU A 65 -5.04 -6.96 13.60
N ASN A 66 -6.03 -6.29 13.05
CA ASN A 66 -6.40 -6.35 11.64
C ASN A 66 -6.32 -4.94 11.06
N LYS A 67 -5.14 -4.56 10.54
CA LYS A 67 -4.88 -3.20 10.05
C LYS A 67 -3.81 -3.14 8.97
N LEU A 68 -3.82 -2.06 8.18
CA LEU A 68 -2.65 -1.69 7.39
C LEU A 68 -1.51 -1.36 8.34
N CYS A 69 -0.37 -2.01 8.17
CA CYS A 69 0.77 -1.88 9.10
C CYS A 69 2.03 -1.31 8.47
N GLY A 70 2.03 -1.08 7.15
CA GLY A 70 3.16 -0.47 6.48
C GLY A 70 3.06 -0.46 4.97
N PHE A 71 4.01 0.24 4.36
CA PHE A 71 4.27 0.15 2.93
C PHE A 71 5.76 0.34 2.65
N SER A 72 6.22 -0.21 1.55
CA SER A 72 7.58 -0.03 1.09
C SER A 72 7.63 0.60 -0.29
N LEU A 73 8.72 1.29 -0.54
CA LEU A 73 9.08 1.94 -1.78
C LEU A 73 10.26 1.19 -2.41
N LEU A 74 10.28 1.13 -3.72
CA LEU A 74 11.39 0.57 -4.48
C LEU A 74 12.37 1.67 -4.86
N SER A 75 13.65 1.47 -4.58
CA SER A 75 14.74 2.30 -5.07
C SER A 75 15.68 1.49 -5.96
N ASP A 76 16.26 2.14 -6.96
CA ASP A 76 17.34 1.57 -7.76
C ASP A 76 18.71 1.69 -7.09
N ASP A 77 18.83 2.58 -6.10
CA ASP A 77 20.09 2.86 -5.41
C ASP A 77 19.79 3.69 -4.15
N LEU A 78 19.90 3.08 -2.99
CA LEU A 78 19.64 3.74 -1.69
C LEU A 78 20.71 4.78 -1.36
N THR A 79 21.93 4.66 -1.89
CA THR A 79 23.02 5.63 -1.61
C THR A 79 22.75 7.02 -2.16
N ARG A 80 21.79 7.14 -3.09
CA ARG A 80 21.37 8.41 -3.69
C ARG A 80 20.29 9.15 -2.90
N LEU A 81 19.76 8.52 -1.86
CA LEU A 81 18.77 9.16 -1.00
C LEU A 81 19.48 10.05 0.03
N ASN A 82 18.93 11.23 0.26
CA ASN A 82 19.45 12.17 1.25
C ASN A 82 18.52 12.24 2.44
N ILE A 83 18.46 11.14 3.21
CA ILE A 83 17.54 11.00 4.31
C ILE A 83 18.10 11.65 5.56
N SER A 84 17.37 12.63 6.11
CA SER A 84 17.64 13.26 7.40
C SER A 84 16.68 12.83 8.50
N THR A 85 15.54 12.27 8.12
CA THR A 85 14.59 11.62 9.04
C THR A 85 15.25 10.37 9.64
N ALA A 86 15.04 10.12 10.93
CA ALA A 86 15.63 8.96 11.60
C ALA A 86 15.22 7.65 10.90
N TYR A 87 16.19 6.76 10.69
CA TYR A 87 15.99 5.47 10.04
C TYR A 87 16.92 4.40 10.60
N ASP A 88 16.57 3.14 10.38
CA ASP A 88 17.43 1.97 10.56
C ASP A 88 17.76 1.38 9.18
N GLU A 89 18.98 0.92 8.99
CA GLU A 89 19.44 0.31 7.74
C GLU A 89 19.76 -1.17 7.96
N TYR A 90 19.33 -1.99 7.01
CA TYR A 90 19.54 -3.44 7.05
C TYR A 90 20.13 -3.91 5.71
N GLU A 91 21.15 -4.71 5.78
CA GLU A 91 21.69 -5.44 4.61
C GLU A 91 21.27 -6.89 4.71
N ASN A 92 20.76 -7.44 3.61
CA ASN A 92 20.43 -8.86 3.54
C ASN A 92 21.60 -9.62 2.92
N ASN A 93 22.28 -10.42 3.73
CA ASN A 93 23.40 -11.24 3.31
C ASN A 93 22.97 -12.70 3.04
N GLU A 94 21.69 -13.03 3.08
CA GLU A 94 21.21 -14.39 2.83
C GLU A 94 21.00 -14.63 1.34
N GLU A 95 21.62 -15.68 0.80
CA GLU A 95 21.31 -16.18 -0.53
C GLU A 95 19.86 -16.70 -0.55
N SER A 96 19.04 -16.14 -1.41
CA SER A 96 17.64 -16.54 -1.62
C SER A 96 17.50 -17.17 -3.00
N ASP A 97 16.82 -18.32 -3.08
CA ASP A 97 16.43 -18.94 -4.36
C ASP A 97 15.41 -18.12 -5.17
N SER A 98 15.05 -16.92 -4.72
CA SER A 98 14.12 -16.02 -5.41
C SER A 98 14.85 -15.15 -6.43
N LYS A 99 14.22 -14.93 -7.61
CA LYS A 99 14.75 -14.10 -8.70
C LYS A 99 14.99 -12.62 -8.34
N ALA A 100 14.44 -12.16 -7.21
CA ALA A 100 14.67 -10.83 -6.70
C ALA A 100 15.13 -10.92 -5.26
N GLN A 101 16.43 -10.77 -5.04
CA GLN A 101 17.03 -10.76 -3.71
C GLN A 101 17.04 -9.34 -3.17
N LEU A 102 16.44 -9.13 -1.99
CA LEU A 102 16.55 -7.87 -1.26
C LEU A 102 18.03 -7.68 -0.86
N VAL A 103 18.65 -6.59 -1.32
CA VAL A 103 20.05 -6.26 -1.01
C VAL A 103 20.12 -5.38 0.22
N LYS A 104 19.33 -4.32 0.23
CA LYS A 104 19.28 -3.33 1.31
C LYS A 104 17.86 -2.87 1.59
N CYS A 105 17.61 -2.54 2.85
CA CYS A 105 16.35 -1.93 3.29
C CYS A 105 16.65 -0.78 4.26
N ILE A 106 15.93 0.31 4.11
CA ILE A 106 15.93 1.43 5.05
C ILE A 106 14.53 1.55 5.64
N ASP A 107 14.41 1.43 6.96
CA ASP A 107 13.16 1.66 7.71
C ASP A 107 13.11 3.07 8.25
N ILE A 108 12.27 3.90 7.68
CA ILE A 108 12.13 5.32 8.02
C ILE A 108 11.15 5.49 9.18
N LYS A 109 11.57 6.20 10.22
CA LYS A 109 10.75 6.44 11.42
C LYS A 109 9.76 7.60 11.21
N GLN A 110 8.86 7.44 10.25
CA GLN A 110 7.81 8.44 9.96
C GLN A 110 6.72 8.42 11.03
N SER A 111 6.23 7.25 11.40
CA SER A 111 5.13 7.07 12.34
C SER A 111 5.33 5.82 13.19
N PRO A 112 4.89 5.82 14.46
CA PRO A 112 4.82 4.58 15.25
C PRO A 112 3.64 3.67 14.84
N ASP A 113 2.67 4.17 14.08
CA ASP A 113 1.45 3.46 13.75
C ASP A 113 1.56 2.60 12.50
N PHE A 114 2.56 2.86 11.65
CA PHE A 114 2.89 2.04 10.47
C PHE A 114 4.37 2.15 10.11
N GLN A 115 4.86 1.14 9.39
CA GLN A 115 6.23 1.10 8.89
C GLN A 115 6.32 1.69 7.47
N LEU A 116 7.31 2.55 7.25
CA LEU A 116 7.73 3.00 5.92
C LEU A 116 9.13 2.47 5.65
N SER A 117 9.27 1.64 4.61
CA SER A 117 10.57 1.12 4.20
C SER A 117 10.93 1.56 2.79
N VAL A 118 12.20 1.61 2.49
CA VAL A 118 12.72 1.73 1.11
C VAL A 118 13.62 0.55 0.84
N ASN A 119 13.30 -0.20 -0.20
CA ASN A 119 13.94 -1.45 -0.57
C ASN A 119 14.77 -1.31 -1.85
N GLU A 120 15.94 -1.93 -1.86
CA GLU A 120 16.78 -2.12 -3.03
C GLU A 120 16.97 -3.62 -3.26
N TYR A 121 16.71 -4.07 -4.50
CA TYR A 121 16.83 -5.46 -4.89
C TYR A 121 17.88 -5.63 -5.98
N GLU A 122 18.55 -6.78 -5.99
CA GLU A 122 19.34 -7.24 -7.12
C GLU A 122 18.41 -7.84 -8.18
N ASP A 123 18.55 -7.45 -9.44
CA ASP A 123 17.77 -7.95 -10.58
C ASP A 123 16.23 -7.90 -10.41
N PHE A 124 15.72 -6.78 -9.92
CA PHE A 124 14.29 -6.59 -9.71
C PHE A 124 13.50 -6.55 -11.03
N ASP A 125 12.80 -7.65 -11.33
CA ASP A 125 11.80 -7.71 -12.42
C ASP A 125 10.38 -7.65 -11.82
N MET A 126 9.68 -6.51 -12.03
CA MET A 126 8.28 -6.34 -11.64
C MET A 126 7.28 -7.08 -12.54
N ASN A 127 7.68 -8.13 -13.26
CA ASN A 127 6.75 -8.96 -14.01
C ASN A 127 5.81 -9.75 -13.10
N LEU A 128 4.93 -9.02 -12.45
CA LEU A 128 3.94 -9.50 -11.50
C LEU A 128 2.58 -9.77 -12.15
N SER A 129 2.54 -10.01 -13.47
CA SER A 129 1.33 -10.28 -14.19
C SER A 129 0.65 -11.55 -13.65
N ASN A 130 -0.28 -11.34 -12.77
CA ASN A 130 -1.36 -12.26 -12.54
C ASN A 130 -2.23 -12.15 -13.81
N GLU A 131 -2.15 -13.09 -14.72
CA GLU A 131 -2.83 -13.07 -16.02
C GLU A 131 -4.36 -12.92 -15.90
N ASN A 132 -4.91 -13.12 -14.71
CA ASN A 132 -6.35 -13.22 -14.50
C ASN A 132 -7.02 -11.99 -13.90
N ASN A 133 -6.32 -11.01 -13.30
CA ASN A 133 -7.00 -9.81 -12.79
C ASN A 133 -6.08 -8.63 -12.48
N LEU A 134 -6.28 -7.75 -13.12
CA LEU A 134 -6.33 -6.36 -13.42
C LEU A 134 -6.49 -5.37 -12.27
N PHE A 135 -6.12 -5.75 -11.06
CA PHE A 135 -5.99 -4.80 -10.00
C PHE A 135 -4.57 -4.24 -9.96
N ALA A 136 -4.49 -2.96 -10.24
CA ALA A 136 -3.37 -2.14 -9.85
C ALA A 136 -3.84 -1.27 -8.69
N LEU A 137 -2.97 -0.89 -7.81
CA LEU A 137 -3.24 0.17 -6.84
C LEU A 137 -3.31 1.51 -7.59
N ASP A 138 -4.36 2.31 -7.37
CA ASP A 138 -4.44 3.68 -7.84
C ASP A 138 -3.71 4.62 -6.87
N HIS A 139 -4.10 4.56 -5.60
CA HIS A 139 -3.44 5.31 -4.54
C HIS A 139 -3.60 4.64 -3.17
N LEU A 140 -2.65 4.90 -2.30
CA LEU A 140 -2.79 4.73 -0.86
C LEU A 140 -3.07 6.09 -0.22
N VAL A 141 -3.75 6.09 0.93
CA VAL A 141 -4.13 7.31 1.63
C VAL A 141 -3.53 7.33 3.02
N LEU A 142 -2.84 8.42 3.33
CA LEU A 142 -2.34 8.72 4.66
C LEU A 142 -3.10 9.92 5.23
N THR A 143 -3.25 9.97 6.54
CA THR A 143 -3.71 11.17 7.23
C THR A 143 -2.58 11.72 8.11
N THR A 144 -2.51 13.04 8.23
CA THR A 144 -1.47 13.75 8.98
C THR A 144 -1.99 15.06 9.55
N ASN A 145 -1.27 15.63 10.50
CA ASN A 145 -1.35 17.03 10.88
C ASN A 145 -0.02 17.78 10.65
N LYS A 146 0.90 17.16 9.90
CA LYS A 146 2.28 17.64 9.68
C LYS A 146 2.63 17.63 8.19
N SER A 147 1.75 18.18 7.33
CA SER A 147 1.90 18.16 5.87
C SER A 147 3.27 18.62 5.38
N ASP A 148 3.85 19.67 5.97
CA ASP A 148 5.13 20.20 5.53
C ASP A 148 6.30 19.24 5.87
N ALA A 149 6.19 18.48 6.97
CA ALA A 149 7.18 17.43 7.30
C ALA A 149 7.11 16.30 6.27
N LEU A 150 5.90 15.93 5.81
CA LEU A 150 5.74 14.91 4.76
C LEU A 150 6.22 15.41 3.39
N ILE A 151 6.06 16.70 3.07
CA ILE A 151 6.66 17.27 1.86
C ILE A 151 8.18 17.16 1.95
N ASN A 152 8.79 17.51 3.10
CA ASN A 152 10.21 17.35 3.27
C ASN A 152 10.66 15.91 3.08
N LEU A 153 10.03 14.97 3.76
CA LEU A 153 10.37 13.54 3.65
C LEU A 153 10.21 13.03 2.22
N TYR A 154 9.01 13.14 1.64
CA TYR A 154 8.73 12.49 0.36
C TYR A 154 9.38 13.22 -0.83
N GLU A 155 9.33 14.55 -0.87
CA GLU A 155 9.87 15.29 -2.01
C GLU A 155 11.37 15.55 -1.87
N LYS A 156 11.84 16.02 -0.70
CA LYS A 156 13.24 16.45 -0.56
C LYS A 156 14.19 15.31 -0.22
N GLU A 157 13.80 14.41 0.68
CA GLU A 157 14.67 13.32 1.11
C GLU A 157 14.54 12.09 0.17
N LEU A 158 13.32 11.68 -0.20
CA LEU A 158 13.08 10.52 -1.04
C LEU A 158 13.01 10.84 -2.54
N GLY A 159 12.94 12.11 -2.93
CA GLY A 159 12.87 12.53 -4.33
C GLY A 159 11.56 12.15 -5.05
N ILE A 160 10.47 11.96 -4.31
CA ILE A 160 9.15 11.64 -4.87
C ILE A 160 8.47 12.95 -5.28
N ARG A 161 8.04 13.03 -6.54
CA ARG A 161 7.43 14.24 -7.08
C ARG A 161 6.12 14.59 -6.38
N LEU A 162 6.02 15.76 -5.75
CA LEU A 162 4.77 16.36 -5.32
C LEU A 162 4.02 16.87 -6.58
N ALA A 163 2.97 16.14 -6.97
CA ALA A 163 2.22 16.43 -8.19
C ALA A 163 1.13 17.48 -7.97
N LEU A 164 0.57 17.54 -6.76
CA LEU A 164 -0.47 18.49 -6.39
C LEU A 164 -0.41 18.77 -4.89
N ASP A 165 -0.56 20.04 -4.54
CA ASP A 165 -0.72 20.56 -3.19
C ASP A 165 -1.87 21.56 -3.24
N GLN A 166 -3.00 21.23 -2.61
CA GLN A 166 -4.16 22.10 -2.64
C GLN A 166 -4.96 22.02 -1.33
N PHE A 167 -5.57 23.15 -0.97
CA PHE A 167 -6.54 23.20 0.10
C PHE A 167 -7.95 22.95 -0.45
N VAL A 168 -8.68 22.02 0.15
CA VAL A 168 -10.04 21.65 -0.26
C VAL A 168 -11.00 21.94 0.89
N GLU A 169 -11.66 23.09 0.85
CA GLU A 169 -12.61 23.53 1.91
C GLU A 169 -13.65 22.48 2.27
N LYS A 170 -14.23 21.85 1.25
CA LYS A 170 -15.27 20.82 1.43
C LYS A 170 -14.82 19.64 2.29
N TRP A 171 -13.51 19.41 2.36
CA TRP A 171 -12.91 18.32 3.15
C TRP A 171 -12.15 18.82 4.37
N GLY A 172 -12.16 20.14 4.56
CA GLY A 172 -11.62 20.81 5.74
C GLY A 172 -10.11 20.78 5.86
N GLY A 173 -9.37 20.40 4.79
CA GLY A 173 -7.95 20.20 4.89
C GLY A 173 -7.17 20.40 3.59
N ARG A 174 -5.84 20.41 3.76
CA ARG A 174 -4.86 20.38 2.68
C ARG A 174 -4.67 18.97 2.19
N MET A 175 -4.58 18.79 0.89
CA MET A 175 -4.36 17.49 0.25
C MET A 175 -3.08 17.55 -0.56
N LEU A 176 -2.22 16.55 -0.37
CA LEU A 176 -0.98 16.38 -1.10
C LEU A 176 -1.05 15.09 -1.92
N PHE A 177 -0.49 15.12 -3.13
CA PHE A 177 -0.44 13.97 -4.01
C PHE A 177 0.99 13.75 -4.49
N PHE A 178 1.61 12.67 -4.02
CA PHE A 178 2.97 12.29 -4.41
C PHE A 178 2.94 11.15 -5.41
N ARG A 179 3.66 11.28 -6.52
CA ARG A 179 3.70 10.27 -7.58
C ARG A 179 4.82 9.27 -7.37
N THR A 180 4.46 7.99 -7.20
CA THR A 180 5.39 6.85 -7.05
C THR A 180 5.23 5.90 -8.23
N GLY A 181 5.82 6.24 -9.38
CA GLY A 181 5.64 5.44 -10.60
C GLY A 181 4.18 5.43 -11.04
N HIS A 182 3.53 4.26 -10.98
CA HIS A 182 2.15 4.05 -11.41
C HIS A 182 1.09 4.19 -10.31
N ALA A 183 1.51 4.47 -9.08
CA ALA A 183 0.63 4.73 -7.94
C ALA A 183 0.79 6.16 -7.41
N THR A 184 -0.10 6.56 -6.50
CA THR A 184 -0.03 7.85 -5.82
C THR A 184 -0.08 7.63 -4.32
N ILE A 185 0.72 8.38 -3.56
CA ILE A 185 0.51 8.57 -2.12
C ILE A 185 -0.35 9.82 -1.98
N GLU A 186 -1.59 9.65 -1.56
CA GLU A 186 -2.50 10.75 -1.21
C GLU A 186 -2.38 11.02 0.28
N VAL A 187 -2.15 12.28 0.65
CA VAL A 187 -2.05 12.69 2.06
C VAL A 187 -3.15 13.70 2.35
N ILE A 188 -3.92 13.44 3.39
CA ILE A 188 -4.98 14.31 3.89
C ILE A 188 -4.51 14.93 5.21
N ASP A 189 -4.32 16.25 5.22
CA ASP A 189 -4.09 17.00 6.45
C ASP A 189 -5.44 17.26 7.12
N ASN A 190 -5.76 16.45 8.11
CA ASN A 190 -7.02 16.53 8.83
C ASN A 190 -6.96 17.43 10.06
N LYS A 191 -5.79 18.03 10.35
CA LYS A 191 -5.52 18.90 11.51
C LYS A 191 -5.84 18.27 12.88
N VAL A 192 -6.04 16.95 12.92
CA VAL A 192 -6.25 16.21 14.18
C VAL A 192 -4.89 15.92 14.78
N GLU A 193 -4.69 16.28 16.05
CA GLU A 193 -3.46 15.95 16.76
C GLU A 193 -3.27 14.42 16.80
N GLY A 194 -2.04 13.98 16.57
CA GLY A 194 -1.68 12.57 16.58
C GLY A 194 -0.53 12.24 15.64
N ASN A 195 -0.33 10.95 15.46
CA ASN A 195 0.63 10.41 14.52
C ASN A 195 0.04 10.36 13.10
N ASP A 196 0.92 10.31 12.12
CA ASP A 196 0.50 9.96 10.77
C ASP A 196 -0.13 8.56 10.76
N GLN A 197 -1.22 8.39 10.02
CA GLN A 197 -1.94 7.13 9.96
C GLN A 197 -2.08 6.64 8.53
N PHE A 198 -1.97 5.33 8.35
CA PHE A 198 -2.29 4.68 7.10
C PHE A 198 -3.81 4.44 7.04
N TRP A 199 -4.53 5.25 6.25
CA TRP A 199 -5.99 5.33 6.32
C TRP A 199 -6.69 4.35 5.39
N GLY A 200 -6.31 4.26 4.10
CA GLY A 200 -7.06 3.45 3.15
C GLY A 200 -6.39 3.23 1.80
N LEU A 201 -7.08 2.49 0.93
CA LEU A 201 -6.59 2.08 -0.39
C LEU A 201 -7.62 2.32 -1.48
N ALA A 202 -7.16 2.73 -2.65
CA ALA A 202 -7.94 2.78 -3.87
C ALA A 202 -7.34 1.85 -4.94
N TRP A 203 -8.19 1.04 -5.57
CA TRP A 203 -7.79 0.02 -6.51
C TRP A 203 -8.34 0.29 -7.90
N LYS A 204 -7.49 0.21 -8.91
CA LYS A 204 -7.90 0.33 -10.32
C LYS A 204 -8.61 -0.92 -10.78
N THR A 205 -9.66 -0.71 -11.56
CA THR A 205 -10.33 -1.77 -12.32
C THR A 205 -10.61 -1.30 -13.74
N LYS A 206 -10.60 -2.22 -14.71
CA LYS A 206 -10.92 -1.93 -16.12
C LYS A 206 -12.43 -1.81 -16.36
N ASP A 207 -13.26 -2.47 -15.53
CA ASP A 207 -14.72 -2.45 -15.59
C ASP A 207 -15.26 -2.49 -14.16
N ILE A 208 -15.59 -1.33 -13.63
CA ILE A 208 -16.04 -1.19 -12.25
C ILE A 208 -17.42 -1.80 -12.03
N ARG A 209 -18.29 -1.81 -13.05
CA ARG A 209 -19.66 -2.37 -12.93
C ARG A 209 -19.58 -3.88 -12.82
N LYS A 210 -18.82 -4.52 -13.70
CA LYS A 210 -18.59 -5.97 -13.68
C LYS A 210 -17.88 -6.39 -12.39
N LYS A 211 -16.88 -5.62 -11.93
CA LYS A 211 -16.21 -5.92 -10.66
C LYS A 211 -17.13 -5.76 -9.47
N ARG A 212 -17.99 -4.75 -9.47
CA ARG A 212 -19.00 -4.56 -8.43
C ARG A 212 -19.97 -5.77 -8.37
N GLU A 213 -20.51 -6.20 -9.51
CA GLU A 213 -21.40 -7.36 -9.60
C GLU A 213 -20.72 -8.59 -9.00
N TYR A 214 -19.51 -8.92 -9.44
CA TYR A 214 -18.71 -10.01 -8.89
C TYR A 214 -18.55 -9.92 -7.37
N LEU A 215 -18.20 -8.75 -6.84
CA LEU A 215 -18.00 -8.59 -5.39
C LEU A 215 -19.31 -8.73 -4.61
N VAL A 216 -20.42 -8.23 -5.11
CA VAL A 216 -21.75 -8.39 -4.48
C VAL A 216 -22.16 -9.87 -4.46
N GLU A 217 -21.95 -10.60 -5.54
CA GLU A 217 -22.21 -12.05 -5.63
C GLU A 217 -21.35 -12.86 -4.65
N ASN A 218 -20.13 -12.37 -4.33
CA ASN A 218 -19.24 -12.95 -3.33
C ASN A 218 -19.46 -12.41 -1.91
N GLY A 219 -20.56 -11.71 -1.68
CA GLY A 219 -21.00 -11.29 -0.34
C GLY A 219 -20.38 -9.98 0.17
N PHE A 220 -19.70 -9.18 -0.68
CA PHE A 220 -19.18 -7.88 -0.26
C PHE A 220 -20.27 -6.81 -0.31
N ASN A 221 -20.22 -5.90 0.65
CA ASN A 221 -21.05 -4.70 0.65
C ASN A 221 -20.37 -3.62 -0.21
N VAL A 222 -20.89 -3.39 -1.42
CA VAL A 222 -20.35 -2.44 -2.39
C VAL A 222 -21.39 -1.39 -2.73
N SER A 223 -21.02 -0.12 -2.62
CA SER A 223 -21.90 1.00 -2.99
C SER A 223 -22.26 0.98 -4.48
N ASP A 224 -23.26 1.75 -4.86
CA ASP A 224 -23.50 2.01 -6.28
C ASP A 224 -22.32 2.72 -6.92
N VAL A 225 -22.11 2.44 -8.21
CA VAL A 225 -21.12 3.12 -9.04
C VAL A 225 -21.59 4.54 -9.30
N LYS A 226 -20.70 5.50 -9.10
CA LYS A 226 -20.96 6.94 -9.33
C LYS A 226 -19.75 7.62 -9.93
N ASP A 227 -19.94 8.81 -10.44
CA ASP A 227 -18.84 9.65 -10.90
C ASP A 227 -17.85 9.94 -9.76
N GLY A 228 -16.57 9.78 -10.07
CA GLY A 228 -15.49 10.11 -9.15
C GLY A 228 -15.30 11.63 -9.03
N ARG A 229 -14.47 12.02 -8.09
CA ARG A 229 -14.10 13.44 -7.91
C ARG A 229 -13.19 13.94 -9.03
N LYS A 230 -12.31 13.06 -9.51
CA LYS A 230 -11.48 13.31 -10.69
C LYS A 230 -12.37 13.14 -11.92
N LYS A 231 -12.27 14.09 -12.84
CA LYS A 231 -12.94 14.00 -14.13
C LYS A 231 -12.59 12.68 -14.82
N ASP A 232 -13.56 12.14 -15.56
CA ASP A 232 -13.39 10.90 -16.33
C ASP A 232 -12.99 9.69 -15.44
N THR A 233 -13.62 9.61 -14.22
CA THR A 233 -13.47 8.44 -13.34
C THR A 233 -14.83 8.00 -12.80
N LEU A 234 -14.97 6.67 -12.63
CA LEU A 234 -16.06 6.06 -11.88
C LEU A 234 -15.51 5.47 -10.59
N VAL A 235 -16.32 5.51 -9.52
CA VAL A 235 -15.91 4.99 -8.21
C VAL A 235 -17.01 4.19 -7.53
N ALA A 236 -16.61 3.20 -6.72
CA ALA A 236 -17.48 2.49 -5.79
C ALA A 236 -16.72 2.16 -4.50
N THR A 237 -17.38 2.33 -3.35
CA THR A 237 -16.79 2.01 -2.05
C THR A 237 -17.08 0.56 -1.70
N VAL A 238 -16.06 -0.17 -1.26
CA VAL A 238 -16.19 -1.54 -0.73
C VAL A 238 -16.06 -1.50 0.78
N LYS A 239 -16.98 -2.16 1.47
CA LYS A 239 -16.93 -2.37 2.92
C LYS A 239 -16.73 -3.85 3.20
N PHE A 240 -15.70 -4.14 3.96
CA PHE A 240 -15.45 -5.49 4.47
C PHE A 240 -16.10 -5.66 5.85
N ASP A 241 -16.58 -6.84 6.15
CA ASP A 241 -17.17 -7.12 7.46
C ASP A 241 -16.13 -7.14 8.58
N LYS A 242 -14.96 -7.74 8.32
CA LYS A 242 -13.91 -7.97 9.32
C LYS A 242 -12.65 -7.12 9.10
N VAL A 243 -12.45 -6.59 7.90
CA VAL A 243 -11.28 -5.80 7.53
C VAL A 243 -11.63 -4.33 7.60
N LYS A 244 -10.98 -3.60 8.50
CA LYS A 244 -11.26 -2.16 8.73
C LYS A 244 -10.40 -1.27 7.82
N ILE A 245 -10.36 -1.56 6.52
CA ILE A 245 -9.64 -0.74 5.53
C ILE A 245 -10.67 0.01 4.69
N PRO A 246 -10.76 1.34 4.76
CA PRO A 246 -11.49 2.13 3.76
C PRO A 246 -10.98 1.79 2.36
N THR A 247 -11.86 1.27 1.53
CA THR A 247 -11.48 0.73 0.22
C THR A 247 -12.34 1.29 -0.88
N LEU A 248 -11.70 1.79 -1.92
CA LEU A 248 -12.33 2.37 -3.10
C LEU A 248 -11.95 1.56 -4.34
N LEU A 249 -12.90 1.30 -5.21
CA LEU A 249 -12.67 0.91 -6.60
C LEU A 249 -12.68 2.16 -7.46
N VAL A 250 -11.78 2.22 -8.44
CA VAL A 250 -11.65 3.34 -9.38
C VAL A 250 -11.49 2.80 -10.80
N GLU A 251 -12.32 3.28 -11.71
CA GLU A 251 -12.13 3.11 -13.15
C GLU A 251 -11.80 4.48 -13.76
N HIS A 252 -10.75 4.53 -14.57
CA HIS A 252 -10.39 5.70 -15.38
C HIS A 252 -10.97 5.52 -16.78
N LEU A 253 -11.85 6.44 -17.22
CA LEU A 253 -12.52 6.42 -18.52
C LEU A 253 -11.65 6.95 -19.65
#